data_99ffc238e236426ebb2ea7726c935d17
#
_entry.id   99ffc238e236426ebb2ea7726c935d17
#
_cell.length_a   1.000
_cell.length_b   1.000
_cell.length_c   1.000
_cell.angle_alpha   90.00
_cell.angle_beta   90.00
_cell.angle_gamma   90.00
#
_symmetry.space_group_name_H-M   'P 1'
#
loop_
_entity.id
_entity.type
_entity.pdbx_description
1 polymer ?
#
loop_
_entity_poly.entity_id
_entity_poly.type
_entity_poly.pdbx_seq_one_letter_code
_entity_poly.pdbx_strand_id
1 'polypeptide(L)'
;MKIDEQQCVSFPLLKLRSVERGFYKFGGEASLQTLKEDVRVPGVDKRLMLIEPTSKGHVESTVIGREEAVAHLLGVSLETVFDRVRALRRRDEVGRTGVFIEKELLPNETFEEALKKLADQNPAVRRRLRLFEK
;
A
#
# COMPACT_ATOMS: atom_id res chain seq x y z
N MET A 1 3.96 13.41 -2.45
CA MET A 1 4.71 14.62 -2.07
C MET A 1 6.11 14.20 -1.64
N LYS A 2 7.12 14.69 -2.30
CA LYS A 2 8.52 14.45 -1.96
C LYS A 2 8.94 15.49 -0.91
N ILE A 3 9.52 15.06 0.22
CA ILE A 3 9.98 15.93 1.29
C ILE A 3 11.45 16.25 1.05
N ASP A 4 12.24 15.21 0.76
CA ASP A 4 13.64 15.29 0.36
C ASP A 4 13.99 14.15 -0.62
N GLU A 5 15.27 13.90 -0.89
CA GLU A 5 15.69 12.86 -1.84
C GLU A 5 15.34 11.43 -1.37
N GLN A 6 15.20 11.21 -0.08
CA GLN A 6 14.97 9.89 0.51
C GLN A 6 13.56 9.71 1.09
N GLN A 7 12.85 10.83 1.36
CA GLN A 7 11.57 10.82 2.04
C GLN A 7 10.44 11.31 1.12
N CYS A 8 9.40 10.53 1.05
CA CYS A 8 8.18 10.92 0.34
C CYS A 8 6.94 10.55 1.14
N VAL A 9 5.89 11.35 0.99
CA VAL A 9 4.55 11.05 1.48
C VAL A 9 3.65 10.77 0.30
N SER A 10 2.98 9.63 0.34
CA SER A 10 1.97 9.24 -0.64
C SER A 10 0.59 9.20 0.01
N PHE A 11 -0.40 9.71 -0.66
CA PHE A 11 -1.80 9.66 -0.23
C PHE A 11 -2.71 9.38 -1.42
N PRO A 12 -3.82 8.65 -1.22
CA PRO A 12 -4.76 8.37 -2.28
C PRO A 12 -5.58 9.62 -2.59
N LEU A 13 -5.81 9.91 -3.87
CA LEU A 13 -6.71 10.97 -4.33
C LEU A 13 -8.17 10.51 -4.41
N LEU A 14 -8.40 9.21 -4.34
CA LEU A 14 -9.71 8.59 -4.40
C LEU A 14 -9.99 7.84 -3.10
N LYS A 15 -11.27 7.67 -2.78
CA LYS A 15 -11.69 6.88 -1.61
C LYS A 15 -11.17 5.45 -1.74
N LEU A 16 -10.50 4.97 -0.70
CA LEU A 16 -9.99 3.62 -0.65
C LEU A 16 -11.14 2.62 -0.53
N ARG A 17 -11.09 1.55 -1.30
CA ARG A 17 -11.91 0.36 -1.07
C ARG A 17 -11.43 -0.37 0.19
N SER A 18 -12.30 -1.21 0.78
CA SER A 18 -11.95 -1.98 1.99
C SER A 18 -10.68 -2.83 1.83
N VAL A 19 -10.53 -3.49 0.67
CA VAL A 19 -9.34 -4.29 0.35
C VAL A 19 -8.07 -3.42 0.24
N GLU A 20 -8.19 -2.21 -0.32
CA GLU A 20 -7.06 -1.27 -0.42
C GLU A 20 -6.67 -0.73 0.96
N ARG A 21 -7.65 -0.55 1.85
CA ARG A 21 -7.38 -0.19 3.24
C ARG A 21 -6.68 -1.32 4.01
N GLY A 22 -7.14 -2.55 3.82
CA GLY A 22 -6.49 -3.74 4.36
C GLY A 22 -5.04 -3.89 3.91
N PHE A 23 -4.70 -3.41 2.71
CA PHE A 23 -3.34 -3.37 2.19
C PHE A 23 -2.38 -2.54 3.05
N TYR A 24 -2.78 -1.35 3.49
CA TYR A 24 -1.94 -0.52 4.35
C TYR A 24 -1.76 -1.18 5.72
N LYS A 25 -2.83 -1.71 6.28
CA LYS A 25 -2.79 -2.45 7.54
C LYS A 25 -1.90 -3.68 7.48
N PHE A 26 -1.93 -4.41 6.37
CA PHE A 26 -1.07 -5.55 6.12
C PHE A 26 0.42 -5.17 6.13
N GLY A 27 0.79 -4.02 5.58
CA GLY A 27 2.16 -3.51 5.57
C GLY A 27 2.62 -2.87 6.89
N GLY A 28 1.72 -2.69 7.83
CA GLY A 28 1.93 -2.00 9.10
C GLY A 28 1.24 -0.64 9.12
N GLU A 29 0.21 -0.50 9.94
CA GLU A 29 -0.55 0.73 10.14
C GLU A 29 -0.22 1.34 11.49
N ALA A 30 0.17 2.60 11.51
CA ALA A 30 0.40 3.36 12.74
C ALA A 30 -0.45 4.63 12.74
N SER A 31 -1.07 4.94 13.87
CA SER A 31 -1.73 6.22 14.10
C SER A 31 -0.71 7.32 14.34
N LEU A 32 -1.14 8.59 14.23
CA LEU A 32 -0.29 9.71 14.60
C LEU A 32 0.17 9.63 16.07
N GLN A 33 -0.69 9.14 16.96
CA GLN A 33 -0.37 8.97 18.37
C GLN A 33 0.71 7.88 18.54
N THR A 34 0.54 6.73 17.90
CA THR A 34 1.52 5.63 17.89
C THR A 34 2.91 6.12 17.43
N LEU A 35 2.92 6.96 16.36
CA LEU A 35 4.17 7.54 15.84
C LEU A 35 4.80 8.55 16.82
N LYS A 36 4.00 9.37 17.52
CA LYS A 36 4.50 10.32 18.51
C LYS A 36 5.07 9.63 19.75
N GLU A 37 4.55 8.46 20.09
CA GLU A 37 5.00 7.63 21.21
C GLU A 37 6.15 6.69 20.83
N ASP A 38 6.64 6.75 19.59
CA ASP A 38 7.68 5.88 19.03
C ASP A 38 7.36 4.37 19.18
N VAL A 39 6.08 4.03 19.14
CA VAL A 39 5.60 2.65 19.25
C VAL A 39 5.71 1.96 17.89
N ARG A 40 6.40 0.84 17.87
CA ARG A 40 6.58 0.01 16.67
C ARG A 40 5.36 -0.90 16.47
N VAL A 41 4.93 -1.03 15.22
CA VAL A 41 3.76 -1.85 14.84
C VAL A 41 4.19 -3.07 14.01
N PRO A 42 3.47 -4.20 14.10
CA PRO A 42 3.73 -5.34 13.24
C PRO A 42 3.29 -5.05 11.80
N GLY A 43 3.90 -5.74 10.85
CA GLY A 43 3.54 -5.64 9.44
C GLY A 43 4.26 -6.68 8.59
N VAL A 44 3.85 -6.82 7.34
CA VAL A 44 4.46 -7.76 6.40
C VAL A 44 5.27 -7.01 5.35
N ASP A 45 6.49 -7.44 5.13
CA ASP A 45 7.37 -6.89 4.11
C ASP A 45 7.11 -7.49 2.70
N LYS A 46 7.86 -7.01 1.70
CA LYS A 46 7.73 -7.46 0.29
C LYS A 46 8.17 -8.91 0.07
N ARG A 47 8.96 -9.49 0.99
CA ARG A 47 9.40 -10.89 0.96
C ARG A 47 8.36 -11.85 1.57
N LEU A 48 7.18 -11.35 1.95
CA LEU A 48 6.16 -12.06 2.70
C LEU A 48 6.66 -12.56 4.06
N MET A 49 7.49 -11.74 4.72
CA MET A 49 7.88 -11.96 6.10
C MET A 49 7.03 -11.06 7.01
N LEU A 50 6.35 -11.67 7.98
CA LEU A 50 5.73 -10.97 9.08
C LEU A 50 6.83 -10.50 10.03
N ILE A 51 6.83 -9.20 10.31
CA ILE A 51 7.79 -8.56 11.20
C ILE A 51 7.05 -8.14 12.46
N GLU A 52 7.40 -8.76 13.57
CA GLU A 52 6.80 -8.51 14.88
C GLU A 52 7.81 -7.79 15.77
N PRO A 53 7.53 -6.53 16.17
CA PRO A 53 8.42 -5.78 17.07
C PRO A 53 8.57 -6.44 18.44
N THR A 54 9.77 -6.39 18.98
CA THR A 54 10.09 -6.81 20.36
C THR A 54 10.82 -5.68 21.07
N SER A 55 11.02 -5.79 22.37
CA SER A 55 11.77 -4.79 23.16
C SER A 55 13.22 -4.61 22.71
N LYS A 56 13.83 -5.61 22.07
CA LYS A 56 15.23 -5.59 21.64
C LYS A 56 15.45 -5.62 20.14
N GLY A 57 14.37 -5.61 19.35
CA GLY A 57 14.47 -5.72 17.90
C GLY A 57 13.15 -6.16 17.27
N HIS A 58 13.16 -7.20 16.48
CA HIS A 58 11.97 -7.80 15.89
C HIS A 58 12.18 -9.30 15.65
N VAL A 59 11.08 -10.01 15.47
CA VAL A 59 11.06 -11.41 15.01
C VAL A 59 10.48 -11.40 13.60
N GLU A 60 11.11 -12.16 12.70
CA GLU A 60 10.63 -12.39 11.35
C GLU A 60 10.08 -13.82 11.22
N SER A 61 8.90 -13.96 10.62
CA SER A 61 8.31 -15.26 10.32
C SER A 61 7.61 -15.23 8.96
N THR A 62 7.59 -16.39 8.27
CA THR A 62 6.93 -16.47 6.96
C THR A 62 5.41 -16.32 7.07
N VAL A 63 4.82 -15.63 6.12
CA VAL A 63 3.35 -15.53 5.94
C VAL A 63 2.82 -16.81 5.28
N ILE A 64 3.62 -17.42 4.39
CA ILE A 64 3.21 -18.58 3.61
C ILE A 64 2.93 -19.77 4.54
N GLY A 65 1.72 -20.34 4.45
CA GLY A 65 1.23 -21.42 5.29
C GLY A 65 0.75 -20.98 6.68
N ARG A 66 0.71 -19.66 6.95
CA ARG A 66 0.26 -19.08 8.22
C ARG A 66 -0.71 -17.91 8.01
N GLU A 67 -1.35 -17.86 6.84
CA GLU A 67 -2.15 -16.71 6.39
C GLU A 67 -3.27 -16.35 7.37
N GLU A 68 -3.92 -17.34 7.99
CA GLU A 68 -4.97 -17.11 8.99
C GLU A 68 -4.41 -16.45 10.25
N ALA A 69 -3.30 -16.93 10.77
CA ALA A 69 -2.66 -16.39 11.96
C ALA A 69 -2.20 -14.94 11.70
N VAL A 70 -1.64 -14.66 10.51
CA VAL A 70 -1.24 -13.32 10.10
C VAL A 70 -2.44 -12.39 9.95
N ALA A 71 -3.54 -12.87 9.34
CA ALA A 71 -4.77 -12.11 9.22
C ALA A 71 -5.32 -11.67 10.57
N HIS A 72 -5.35 -12.61 11.52
CA HIS A 72 -5.81 -12.35 12.89
C HIS A 72 -4.89 -11.35 13.62
N LEU A 73 -3.58 -11.55 13.57
CA LEU A 73 -2.60 -10.70 14.24
C LEU A 73 -2.64 -9.26 13.72
N LEU A 74 -2.73 -9.08 12.40
CA LEU A 74 -2.78 -7.75 11.78
C LEU A 74 -4.19 -7.13 11.76
N GLY A 75 -5.23 -7.87 12.15
CA GLY A 75 -6.61 -7.42 12.10
C GLY A 75 -7.09 -7.08 10.69
N VAL A 76 -6.67 -7.87 9.70
CA VAL A 76 -7.09 -7.77 8.30
C VAL A 76 -7.92 -8.99 7.90
N SER A 77 -8.67 -8.88 6.78
CA SER A 77 -9.40 -10.04 6.27
C SER A 77 -8.41 -11.07 5.68
N LEU A 78 -8.76 -12.36 5.76
CA LEU A 78 -8.00 -13.44 5.14
C LEU A 78 -7.89 -13.24 3.62
N GLU A 79 -8.93 -12.70 2.99
CA GLU A 79 -8.94 -12.31 1.57
C GLU A 79 -7.83 -11.30 1.26
N THR A 80 -7.64 -10.28 2.12
CA THR A 80 -6.55 -9.31 1.99
C THR A 80 -5.19 -10.00 2.00
N VAL A 81 -4.97 -10.95 2.92
CA VAL A 81 -3.70 -11.69 3.00
C VAL A 81 -3.47 -12.50 1.73
N PHE A 82 -4.46 -13.28 1.27
CA PHE A 82 -4.33 -14.06 0.04
C PHE A 82 -4.10 -13.21 -1.20
N ASP A 83 -4.78 -12.09 -1.32
CA ASP A 83 -4.56 -11.16 -2.43
C ASP A 83 -3.14 -10.59 -2.42
N ARG A 84 -2.62 -10.27 -1.25
CA ARG A 84 -1.24 -9.78 -1.10
C ARG A 84 -0.21 -10.86 -1.43
N VAL A 85 -0.38 -12.06 -0.92
CA VAL A 85 0.47 -13.22 -1.23
C VAL A 85 0.49 -13.45 -2.74
N ARG A 86 -0.67 -13.54 -3.38
CA ARG A 86 -0.81 -13.73 -4.83
C ARG A 86 -0.14 -12.59 -5.62
N ALA A 87 -0.38 -11.35 -5.23
CA ALA A 87 0.16 -10.19 -5.92
C ALA A 87 1.68 -10.10 -5.82
N LEU A 88 2.26 -10.41 -4.66
CA LEU A 88 3.71 -10.36 -4.46
C LEU A 88 4.40 -11.52 -5.17
N ARG A 89 3.88 -12.75 -5.08
CA ARG A 89 4.42 -13.91 -5.83
C ARG A 89 4.39 -13.68 -7.33
N ARG A 90 3.25 -13.22 -7.87
CA ARG A 90 3.16 -12.90 -9.30
C ARG A 90 4.16 -11.81 -9.72
N ARG A 91 4.44 -10.84 -8.83
CA ARG A 91 5.41 -9.78 -9.09
C ARG A 91 6.84 -10.29 -9.16
N ASP A 92 7.17 -11.30 -8.37
CA ASP A 92 8.47 -11.96 -8.41
C ASP A 92 8.65 -12.77 -9.71
N GLU A 93 7.57 -13.38 -10.21
CA GLU A 93 7.59 -14.21 -11.43
C GLU A 93 7.61 -13.36 -12.72
N VAL A 94 6.77 -12.34 -12.83
CA VAL A 94 6.54 -11.59 -14.08
C VAL A 94 6.89 -10.10 -14.00
N GLY A 95 7.41 -9.65 -12.87
CA GLY A 95 7.70 -8.25 -12.62
C GLY A 95 6.46 -7.40 -12.35
N ARG A 96 6.64 -6.08 -12.32
CA ARG A 96 5.54 -5.13 -12.10
C ARG A 96 4.65 -5.06 -13.33
N THR A 97 3.43 -5.57 -13.22
CA THR A 97 2.38 -5.40 -14.23
C THR A 97 1.38 -4.37 -13.71
N GLY A 98 1.17 -3.30 -14.43
CA GLY A 98 0.18 -2.28 -14.08
C GLY A 98 0.55 -0.91 -14.63
N VAL A 99 -0.37 0.04 -14.42
CA VAL A 99 -0.11 1.44 -14.79
C VAL A 99 0.73 2.05 -13.68
N PHE A 100 1.99 2.32 -13.99
CA PHE A 100 2.86 3.11 -13.14
C PHE A 100 3.08 4.46 -13.83
N ILE A 101 2.60 5.51 -13.21
CA ILE A 101 2.74 6.88 -13.69
C ILE A 101 3.30 7.70 -12.54
N GLU A 102 4.45 8.31 -12.78
CA GLU A 102 5.03 9.32 -11.92
C GLU A 102 4.99 10.65 -12.69
N LYS A 103 4.38 11.66 -12.10
CA LYS A 103 4.27 12.99 -12.69
C LYS A 103 4.52 14.02 -11.61
N GLU A 104 5.46 14.91 -11.87
CA GLU A 104 5.63 16.12 -11.07
C GLU A 104 4.54 17.14 -11.42
N LEU A 105 3.97 17.76 -10.40
CA LEU A 105 3.02 18.85 -10.59
C LEU A 105 3.76 20.11 -11.03
N LEU A 106 3.22 20.82 -11.99
CA LEU A 106 3.69 22.14 -12.35
C LEU A 106 3.36 23.15 -11.22
N PRO A 107 4.15 24.23 -11.08
CA PRO A 107 3.78 25.33 -10.21
C PRO A 107 2.37 25.81 -10.57
N ASN A 108 1.45 25.86 -9.66
CA ASN A 108 0.04 26.20 -9.84
C ASN A 108 -0.86 25.12 -10.49
N GLU A 109 -0.39 23.89 -10.68
CA GLU A 109 -1.24 22.76 -11.10
C GLU A 109 -1.81 22.05 -9.88
N THR A 110 -3.14 21.85 -9.84
CA THR A 110 -3.79 21.07 -8.79
C THR A 110 -3.70 19.57 -9.07
N PHE A 111 -3.88 18.73 -8.03
CA PHE A 111 -3.92 17.27 -8.20
C PHE A 111 -5.06 16.83 -9.11
N GLU A 112 -6.21 17.48 -9.03
CA GLU A 112 -7.40 17.22 -9.85
C GLU A 112 -7.15 17.51 -11.32
N GLU A 113 -6.51 18.64 -11.63
CA GLU A 113 -6.14 19.01 -12.99
C GLU A 113 -5.12 18.04 -13.58
N ALA A 114 -4.10 17.67 -12.80
CA ALA A 114 -3.12 16.68 -13.21
C ALA A 114 -3.75 15.31 -13.47
N LEU A 115 -4.65 14.87 -12.58
CA LEU A 115 -5.35 13.59 -12.70
C LEU A 115 -6.28 13.60 -13.94
N LYS A 116 -6.99 14.70 -14.20
CA LYS A 116 -7.83 14.85 -15.39
C LYS A 116 -7.01 14.77 -16.67
N LYS A 117 -5.91 15.51 -16.75
CA LYS A 117 -4.98 15.44 -17.90
C LYS A 117 -4.44 14.03 -18.13
N LEU A 118 -4.06 13.33 -17.07
CA LEU A 118 -3.62 11.94 -17.14
C LEU A 118 -4.73 11.01 -17.62
N ALA A 119 -5.96 11.20 -17.17
CA ALA A 119 -7.11 10.41 -17.62
C ALA A 119 -7.45 10.65 -19.09
N ASP A 120 -7.29 11.88 -19.56
CA ASP A 120 -7.52 12.21 -20.98
C ASP A 120 -6.47 11.57 -21.89
N GLN A 121 -5.23 11.52 -21.46
CA GLN A 121 -4.10 10.98 -22.22
C GLN A 121 -3.94 9.46 -22.10
N ASN A 122 -4.40 8.86 -20.99
CA ASN A 122 -4.17 7.45 -20.71
C ASN A 122 -5.47 6.67 -20.45
N PRO A 123 -5.88 5.79 -21.38
CA PRO A 123 -7.10 5.01 -21.25
C PRO A 123 -7.13 4.09 -20.00
N ALA A 124 -5.96 3.64 -19.53
CA ALA A 124 -5.90 2.79 -18.33
C ALA A 124 -6.18 3.58 -17.05
N VAL A 125 -5.70 4.83 -16.97
CA VAL A 125 -6.05 5.76 -15.88
C VAL A 125 -7.55 6.05 -15.91
N ARG A 126 -8.10 6.38 -17.08
CA ARG A 126 -9.54 6.64 -17.28
C ARG A 126 -10.40 5.45 -16.85
N ARG A 127 -10.01 4.23 -17.21
CA ARG A 127 -10.70 3.01 -16.78
C ARG A 127 -10.67 2.83 -15.27
N ARG A 128 -9.55 3.14 -14.65
CA ARG A 128 -9.40 3.06 -13.19
C ARG A 128 -10.32 4.06 -12.47
N LEU A 129 -10.41 5.29 -12.95
CA LEU A 129 -11.28 6.32 -12.37
C LEU A 129 -12.75 5.93 -12.44
N ARG A 130 -13.24 5.40 -13.57
CA ARG A 130 -14.63 4.95 -13.74
C ARG A 130 -15.07 3.84 -12.78
N LEU A 131 -14.14 3.10 -12.20
CA LEU A 131 -14.46 2.07 -11.19
C LEU A 131 -14.82 2.68 -9.83
N PHE A 132 -14.57 3.96 -9.62
CA PHE A 132 -14.86 4.67 -8.37
C PHE A 132 -16.11 5.58 -8.46
N GLU A 133 -16.66 5.77 -9.65
CA GLU A 133 -17.89 6.56 -9.88
C GLU A 133 -19.16 5.73 -9.70
N LYS A 134 -19.04 4.42 -9.45
CA LYS A 134 -20.12 3.49 -9.12
C LYS A 134 -20.10 3.15 -7.63
#